data_0512a8e67ec5cc25b19e0fc05c69c538
#
_entry.id   0512a8e67ec5cc25b19e0fc05c69c538
#
_cell.length_a   1.000
_cell.length_b   1.000
_cell.length_c   1.000
_cell.angle_alpha   90.00
_cell.angle_beta   90.00
_cell.angle_gamma   90.00
#
_symmetry.space_group_name_H-M   'P 1'
#
loop_
_entity.id
_entity.type
_entity.pdbx_description
1 polymer ?
#
loop_
_entity_poly.entity_id
_entity_poly.type
_entity_poly.pdbx_seq_one_letter_code
_entity_poly.pdbx_strand_id
1 'polypeptide(L)'
;DEIGTGIYDQAQASANWPAESRKQRWNMSSGSEESQEEDGAASTIKEDVRADLSAEQSTGRWHEIIIEIDEISNENVLLDVSESAKEHISGSIAIPYQEFLQGDSLKSVPELAEILGNAGISSDDPLVIYGECLPCGGGPSASAYVYWMLKSLGHEDVRVLNGYVQDWKDKGLPVSSNATTRPVAEYVPQFTDQFIASYDYVKSGQAQVVDARTVLEYESGTIPSAISIPYESVLDGDKLRNVNELDERFFILDKEQQVVAFTNTGFKGSVLWLALEIMGYDARLYSYQNWMANQLIEQRSSDAQE
;
A
#
# COMPACT_ATOMS: atom_id res chain seq x y z
N ASP A 1 8.88 13.25 -26.35
CA ASP A 1 8.06 12.20 -25.72
C ASP A 1 8.62 11.99 -24.32
N GLU A 2 8.07 12.74 -23.35
CA GLU A 2 8.36 12.56 -21.94
C GLU A 2 7.68 11.26 -21.49
N ILE A 3 8.47 10.23 -21.25
CA ILE A 3 8.01 9.03 -20.56
C ILE A 3 7.85 9.45 -19.09
N GLY A 4 6.64 9.82 -18.71
CA GLY A 4 6.31 10.12 -17.31
C GLY A 4 6.67 8.92 -16.44
N THR A 5 7.60 9.09 -15.54
CA THR A 5 8.07 8.03 -14.62
C THR A 5 7.15 7.85 -13.42
N GLY A 6 6.06 8.58 -13.39
CA GLY A 6 4.96 8.35 -12.50
C GLY A 6 5.20 8.74 -11.04
N ILE A 7 4.49 8.01 -10.19
CA ILE A 7 4.51 8.04 -8.72
C ILE A 7 5.89 8.25 -8.09
N TYR A 8 6.96 7.84 -8.79
CA TYR A 8 8.36 7.85 -8.32
C TYR A 8 9.08 9.17 -8.59
N ASP A 9 8.57 10.02 -9.50
CA ASP A 9 9.04 11.39 -9.66
C ASP A 9 8.66 12.27 -8.46
N GLN A 10 7.60 11.89 -7.76
CA GLN A 10 7.20 12.58 -6.52
C GLN A 10 8.17 12.32 -5.38
N ALA A 11 8.78 11.13 -5.30
CA ALA A 11 9.84 10.85 -4.33
C ALA A 11 11.12 11.66 -4.64
N GLN A 12 11.41 11.96 -5.92
CA GLN A 12 12.49 12.88 -6.29
C GLN A 12 12.10 14.36 -6.10
N ALA A 13 10.83 14.71 -6.31
CA ALA A 13 10.34 16.06 -6.03
C ALA A 13 10.36 16.39 -4.52
N SER A 14 10.15 15.36 -3.65
CA SER A 14 10.26 15.51 -2.20
C SER A 14 11.70 15.78 -1.73
N ALA A 15 12.72 15.47 -2.53
CA ALA A 15 14.10 15.83 -2.25
C ALA A 15 14.34 17.36 -2.23
N ASN A 16 13.45 18.13 -2.84
CA ASN A 16 13.47 19.59 -2.85
C ASN A 16 12.60 20.25 -1.75
N TRP A 17 11.98 19.45 -0.87
CA TRP A 17 11.22 19.95 0.29
C TRP A 17 12.17 20.35 1.42
N PRO A 18 11.86 21.41 2.23
CA PRO A 18 12.75 21.90 3.29
C PRO A 18 13.16 20.82 4.27
N ALA A 19 14.44 20.77 4.60
CA ALA A 19 15.10 19.74 5.40
C ALA A 19 14.63 19.61 6.88
N GLU A 20 13.65 20.38 7.32
CA GLU A 20 13.21 20.42 8.73
C GLU A 20 12.32 19.24 9.13
N SER A 21 11.62 18.61 8.19
CA SER A 21 10.76 17.46 8.46
C SER A 21 11.52 16.11 8.59
N ARG A 22 12.80 16.06 8.20
CA ARG A 22 13.63 14.83 8.20
C ARG A 22 14.25 14.48 9.56
N LYS A 23 14.23 15.38 10.56
CA LYS A 23 15.03 15.23 11.79
C LYS A 23 14.35 14.62 13.01
N GLN A 24 13.05 14.35 12.98
CA GLN A 24 12.34 13.95 14.21
C GLN A 24 12.27 12.44 14.50
N ARG A 25 12.78 11.54 13.64
CA ARG A 25 12.58 10.09 13.82
C ARG A 25 13.82 9.22 14.11
N TRP A 26 15.01 9.82 14.36
CA TRP A 26 16.26 9.03 14.58
C TRP A 26 16.67 8.81 16.04
N ASN A 27 15.81 9.07 17.02
CA ASN A 27 16.20 9.03 18.45
C ASN A 27 15.45 8.00 19.30
N MET A 28 15.00 6.88 18.76
CA MET A 28 14.51 5.77 19.59
C MET A 28 15.01 4.42 19.03
N SER A 29 16.19 4.05 19.40
CA SER A 29 16.69 2.75 19.84
C SER A 29 18.19 2.61 19.62
N SER A 30 18.92 2.78 20.68
CA SER A 30 20.25 2.16 20.86
C SER A 30 20.33 1.74 22.31
N GLY A 31 20.21 0.46 22.55
CA GLY A 31 20.45 -0.19 23.81
C GLY A 31 20.95 -1.59 23.51
N SER A 32 22.26 -1.71 23.40
CA SER A 32 22.98 -2.99 23.36
C SER A 32 23.04 -3.59 24.74
N GLU A 33 22.76 -4.89 24.89
CA GLU A 33 23.42 -5.72 25.89
C GLU A 33 23.51 -7.16 25.40
N GLU A 34 24.78 -7.67 25.40
CA GLU A 34 25.15 -9.05 25.18
C GLU A 34 24.77 -9.93 26.38
N SER A 35 24.30 -11.16 26.16
CA SER A 35 24.58 -12.28 27.06
C SER A 35 24.31 -13.65 26.41
N GLN A 36 25.32 -14.38 26.27
CA GLN A 36 25.67 -15.82 26.35
C GLN A 36 24.54 -16.88 26.24
N GLU A 37 24.94 -17.93 25.49
CA GLU A 37 24.29 -19.22 25.24
C GLU A 37 23.85 -19.97 26.50
N GLU A 38 22.62 -20.49 26.51
CA GLU A 38 22.22 -21.69 27.25
C GLU A 38 21.02 -22.40 26.57
N ASP A 39 21.27 -23.68 26.26
CA ASP A 39 20.39 -24.84 26.08
C ASP A 39 19.14 -24.84 25.18
N GLY A 40 19.12 -25.80 24.25
CA GLY A 40 18.14 -26.08 23.20
C GLY A 40 16.65 -26.22 23.58
N ALA A 41 16.31 -26.45 24.86
CA ALA A 41 14.93 -26.52 25.33
C ALA A 41 14.33 -25.13 25.60
N ALA A 42 15.16 -24.14 25.94
CA ALA A 42 14.75 -22.76 26.11
C ALA A 42 14.51 -22.04 24.74
N SER A 43 15.13 -22.56 23.68
CA SER A 43 14.95 -22.03 22.30
C SER A 43 13.53 -22.29 21.78
N THR A 44 13.02 -23.51 21.89
CA THR A 44 11.69 -23.87 21.38
C THR A 44 10.57 -23.11 22.08
N ILE A 45 10.65 -22.95 23.41
CA ILE A 45 9.65 -22.18 24.18
C ILE A 45 9.72 -20.67 23.84
N LYS A 46 10.92 -20.14 23.58
CA LYS A 46 11.10 -18.75 23.16
C LYS A 46 10.58 -18.49 21.74
N GLU A 47 10.71 -19.47 20.83
CA GLU A 47 10.19 -19.39 19.46
C GLU A 47 8.66 -19.44 19.46
N ASP A 48 8.03 -20.33 20.24
CA ASP A 48 6.58 -20.42 20.37
C ASP A 48 5.98 -19.13 20.97
N VAL A 49 6.58 -18.58 22.02
CA VAL A 49 6.13 -17.32 22.63
C VAL A 49 6.34 -16.14 21.70
N ARG A 50 7.43 -16.13 20.91
CA ARG A 50 7.70 -15.08 19.93
C ARG A 50 6.74 -15.15 18.74
N ALA A 51 6.35 -16.35 18.31
CA ALA A 51 5.34 -16.57 17.29
C ALA A 51 3.95 -16.11 17.74
N ASP A 52 3.54 -16.42 18.97
CA ASP A 52 2.28 -15.96 19.56
C ASP A 52 2.20 -14.43 19.67
N LEU A 53 3.27 -13.78 20.16
CA LEU A 53 3.34 -12.32 20.25
C LEU A 53 3.29 -11.66 18.86
N SER A 54 3.93 -12.28 17.86
CA SER A 54 3.89 -11.82 16.47
C SER A 54 2.49 -11.93 15.87
N ALA A 55 1.77 -13.03 16.15
CA ALA A 55 0.40 -13.24 15.69
C ALA A 55 -0.59 -12.24 16.35
N GLU A 56 -0.44 -11.96 17.65
CA GLU A 56 -1.24 -10.96 18.35
C GLU A 56 -1.01 -9.55 17.78
N GLN A 57 0.24 -9.18 17.51
CA GLN A 57 0.59 -7.89 16.91
C GLN A 57 0.02 -7.75 15.50
N SER A 58 0.13 -8.78 14.67
CA SER A 58 -0.43 -8.76 13.31
C SER A 58 -1.95 -8.72 13.33
N THR A 59 -2.61 -9.39 14.28
CA THR A 59 -4.05 -9.30 14.49
C THR A 59 -4.46 -7.89 14.93
N GLY A 60 -3.70 -7.24 15.80
CA GLY A 60 -3.92 -5.84 16.18
C GLY A 60 -3.83 -4.91 14.97
N ARG A 61 -2.79 -5.03 14.14
CA ARG A 61 -2.62 -4.25 12.91
C ARG A 61 -3.71 -4.53 11.87
N TRP A 62 -4.20 -5.76 11.78
CA TRP A 62 -5.36 -6.08 10.95
C TRP A 62 -6.54 -5.15 11.28
N HIS A 63 -6.92 -5.05 12.56
CA HIS A 63 -8.05 -4.20 13.00
C HIS A 63 -7.76 -2.70 12.92
N GLU A 64 -6.51 -2.28 12.87
CA GLU A 64 -6.13 -0.89 12.62
C GLU A 64 -6.28 -0.51 11.13
N ILE A 65 -6.05 -1.45 10.22
CA ILE A 65 -6.01 -1.22 8.78
C ILE A 65 -7.30 -1.67 8.09
N ILE A 66 -7.83 -2.81 8.49
CA ILE A 66 -9.04 -3.42 7.94
C ILE A 66 -10.21 -3.19 8.88
N ILE A 67 -11.37 -2.88 8.33
CA ILE A 67 -12.61 -2.73 9.10
C ILE A 67 -13.68 -3.66 8.55
N GLU A 68 -14.39 -4.35 9.46
CA GLU A 68 -15.52 -5.20 9.09
C GLU A 68 -16.79 -4.36 8.87
N ILE A 69 -17.73 -4.87 8.06
CA ILE A 69 -18.99 -4.17 7.76
C ILE A 69 -19.76 -3.84 9.05
N ASP A 70 -19.72 -4.73 10.01
CA ASP A 70 -20.47 -4.60 11.29
C ASP A 70 -19.82 -3.59 12.26
N GLU A 71 -18.60 -3.14 11.99
CA GLU A 71 -17.86 -2.15 12.78
C GLU A 71 -18.05 -0.72 12.25
N ILE A 72 -18.66 -0.57 11.07
CA ILE A 72 -18.89 0.76 10.46
C ILE A 72 -19.93 1.52 11.28
N SER A 73 -19.61 2.73 11.62
CA SER A 73 -20.47 3.66 12.35
C SER A 73 -20.80 4.91 11.52
N ASN A 74 -21.71 5.74 12.02
CA ASN A 74 -22.09 7.02 11.41
C ASN A 74 -20.95 8.07 11.45
N GLU A 75 -19.88 7.82 12.19
CA GLU A 75 -18.72 8.70 12.27
C GLU A 75 -17.80 8.48 11.05
N ASN A 76 -17.84 7.28 10.45
CA ASN A 76 -17.00 6.96 9.32
C ASN A 76 -17.46 7.65 8.04
N VAL A 77 -16.50 8.17 7.28
CA VAL A 77 -16.70 8.69 5.94
C VAL A 77 -16.38 7.59 4.93
N LEU A 78 -17.40 7.07 4.26
CA LEU A 78 -17.24 5.99 3.29
C LEU A 78 -16.80 6.57 1.94
N LEU A 79 -15.74 6.02 1.37
CA LEU A 79 -15.19 6.41 0.06
C LEU A 79 -15.21 5.21 -0.89
N ASP A 80 -16.07 5.28 -1.91
CA ASP A 80 -16.10 4.35 -3.03
C ASP A 80 -15.06 4.76 -4.07
N VAL A 81 -14.08 3.89 -4.31
CA VAL A 81 -13.03 4.12 -5.31
C VAL A 81 -13.15 3.20 -6.51
N SER A 82 -14.29 2.53 -6.67
CA SER A 82 -14.55 1.63 -7.79
C SER A 82 -14.47 2.34 -9.13
N GLU A 83 -13.96 1.67 -10.15
CA GLU A 83 -13.80 2.24 -11.48
C GLU A 83 -15.13 2.62 -12.17
N SER A 84 -16.16 1.82 -11.97
CA SER A 84 -17.44 1.98 -12.69
C SER A 84 -18.60 1.45 -11.86
N ALA A 85 -18.73 1.95 -10.61
CA ALA A 85 -19.80 1.54 -9.73
C ALA A 85 -21.17 1.96 -10.26
N LYS A 86 -22.14 1.03 -10.29
CA LYS A 86 -23.55 1.30 -10.58
C LYS A 86 -24.36 1.55 -9.33
N GLU A 87 -23.89 1.02 -8.22
CA GLU A 87 -24.47 1.16 -6.89
C GLU A 87 -23.34 1.44 -5.90
N HIS A 88 -23.64 2.20 -4.87
CA HIS A 88 -22.74 2.59 -3.80
C HIS A 88 -23.35 2.20 -2.47
N ILE A 89 -22.54 1.97 -1.45
CA ILE A 89 -23.01 1.93 -0.06
C ILE A 89 -23.68 3.28 0.24
N SER A 90 -24.90 3.25 0.80
CA SER A 90 -25.63 4.48 1.06
C SER A 90 -24.85 5.42 1.98
N GLY A 91 -24.71 6.68 1.56
CA GLY A 91 -23.95 7.69 2.30
C GLY A 91 -22.49 7.83 1.86
N SER A 92 -21.98 6.95 0.99
CA SER A 92 -20.58 7.05 0.52
C SER A 92 -20.40 8.19 -0.50
N ILE A 93 -19.23 8.79 -0.46
CA ILE A 93 -18.66 9.61 -1.52
C ILE A 93 -18.11 8.67 -2.59
N ALA A 94 -18.15 9.03 -3.86
CA ALA A 94 -17.51 8.26 -4.93
C ALA A 94 -16.44 9.10 -5.63
N ILE A 95 -15.23 8.56 -5.65
CA ILE A 95 -14.11 9.07 -6.44
C ILE A 95 -13.44 7.84 -7.07
N PRO A 96 -13.77 7.51 -8.34
CA PRO A 96 -13.10 6.43 -9.04
C PRO A 96 -11.59 6.57 -8.94
N TYR A 97 -10.87 5.48 -8.66
CA TYR A 97 -9.42 5.56 -8.41
C TYR A 97 -8.63 6.20 -9.57
N GLN A 98 -9.15 6.12 -10.80
CA GLN A 98 -8.54 6.76 -11.98
C GLN A 98 -8.50 8.29 -11.88
N GLU A 99 -9.40 8.91 -11.12
CA GLU A 99 -9.37 10.37 -10.90
C GLU A 99 -8.10 10.82 -10.18
N PHE A 100 -7.44 9.94 -9.45
CA PHE A 100 -6.15 10.23 -8.82
C PHE A 100 -4.96 10.04 -9.76
N LEU A 101 -5.17 9.55 -10.98
CA LEU A 101 -4.13 9.21 -11.93
C LEU A 101 -4.00 10.22 -13.08
N GLN A 102 -2.79 10.36 -13.58
CA GLN A 102 -2.47 10.94 -14.87
C GLN A 102 -1.70 9.89 -15.68
N GLY A 103 -2.39 9.21 -16.60
CA GLY A 103 -1.85 7.99 -17.21
C GLY A 103 -1.72 6.88 -16.17
N ASP A 104 -0.57 6.24 -16.09
CA ASP A 104 -0.26 5.18 -15.10
C ASP A 104 0.31 5.74 -13.78
N SER A 105 0.33 7.06 -13.62
CA SER A 105 1.00 7.74 -12.52
C SER A 105 0.02 8.45 -11.62
N LEU A 106 0.32 8.57 -10.31
CA LEU A 106 -0.43 9.49 -9.45
C LEU A 106 -0.24 10.94 -9.91
N LYS A 107 -1.29 11.72 -9.80
CA LYS A 107 -1.23 13.17 -9.89
C LYS A 107 -0.32 13.76 -8.80
N SER A 108 0.05 15.01 -8.93
CA SER A 108 0.86 15.70 -7.92
C SER A 108 0.11 15.83 -6.59
N VAL A 109 0.86 15.95 -5.49
CA VAL A 109 0.29 16.11 -4.14
C VAL A 109 -0.74 17.23 -4.06
N PRO A 110 -0.51 18.44 -4.64
CA PRO A 110 -1.54 19.48 -4.66
C PRO A 110 -2.81 19.09 -5.42
N GLU A 111 -2.71 18.40 -6.56
CA GLU A 111 -3.87 17.95 -7.33
C GLU A 111 -4.66 16.87 -6.58
N LEU A 112 -3.98 15.94 -5.91
CA LEU A 112 -4.61 14.94 -5.06
C LEU A 112 -5.38 15.58 -3.90
N ALA A 113 -4.76 16.58 -3.24
CA ALA A 113 -5.39 17.34 -2.18
C ALA A 113 -6.62 18.11 -2.67
N GLU A 114 -6.56 18.70 -3.87
CA GLU A 114 -7.69 19.39 -4.49
C GLU A 114 -8.85 18.43 -4.80
N ILE A 115 -8.57 17.24 -5.33
CA ILE A 115 -9.60 16.22 -5.62
C ILE A 115 -10.31 15.80 -4.33
N LEU A 116 -9.55 15.49 -3.26
CA LEU A 116 -10.10 15.08 -1.98
C LEU A 116 -10.91 16.22 -1.33
N GLY A 117 -10.38 17.42 -1.30
CA GLY A 117 -11.05 18.61 -0.76
C GLY A 117 -12.33 18.96 -1.51
N ASN A 118 -12.32 18.93 -2.85
CA ASN A 118 -13.51 19.18 -3.67
C ASN A 118 -14.61 18.14 -3.45
N ALA A 119 -14.25 16.91 -3.09
CA ALA A 119 -15.21 15.87 -2.70
C ALA A 119 -15.71 16.03 -1.25
N GLY A 120 -15.22 17.04 -0.52
CA GLY A 120 -15.61 17.31 0.87
C GLY A 120 -14.90 16.41 1.88
N ILE A 121 -13.71 15.91 1.56
CA ILE A 121 -12.86 15.12 2.46
C ILE A 121 -11.80 16.05 3.04
N SER A 122 -11.67 16.05 4.37
CA SER A 122 -10.58 16.70 5.11
C SER A 122 -9.52 15.68 5.53
N SER A 123 -8.32 16.14 5.86
CA SER A 123 -7.23 15.28 6.33
C SER A 123 -7.50 14.55 7.66
N ASP A 124 -8.52 15.02 8.41
CA ASP A 124 -8.87 14.48 9.72
C ASP A 124 -10.13 13.61 9.68
N ASP A 125 -10.74 13.40 8.51
CA ASP A 125 -11.93 12.54 8.38
C ASP A 125 -11.57 11.07 8.64
N PRO A 126 -12.36 10.32 9.43
CA PRO A 126 -12.17 8.88 9.62
C PRO A 126 -12.66 8.12 8.38
N LEU A 127 -11.74 7.93 7.41
CA LEU A 127 -12.07 7.34 6.11
C LEU A 127 -12.17 5.83 6.18
N VAL A 128 -13.18 5.27 5.52
CA VAL A 128 -13.27 3.84 5.19
C VAL A 128 -13.38 3.72 3.67
N ILE A 129 -12.36 3.11 3.06
CA ILE A 129 -12.25 2.96 1.62
C ILE A 129 -12.76 1.59 1.20
N TYR A 130 -13.54 1.54 0.15
CA TYR A 130 -13.89 0.30 -0.54
C TYR A 130 -13.94 0.52 -2.04
N GLY A 131 -13.85 -0.55 -2.81
CA GLY A 131 -13.99 -0.47 -4.25
C GLY A 131 -13.19 -1.55 -4.97
N GLU A 132 -13.66 -1.88 -6.16
CA GLU A 132 -13.11 -2.91 -7.02
C GLU A 132 -12.65 -2.34 -8.36
N CYS A 133 -11.62 -2.94 -8.92
CA CYS A 133 -11.28 -2.79 -10.33
C CYS A 133 -11.77 -4.01 -11.10
N LEU A 134 -13.02 -4.00 -11.61
CA LEU A 134 -13.56 -5.11 -12.37
C LEU A 134 -12.75 -5.44 -13.65
N PRO A 135 -12.31 -4.44 -14.46
CA PRO A 135 -11.42 -4.72 -15.59
C PRO A 135 -10.06 -5.32 -15.20
N CYS A 136 -9.63 -5.12 -13.96
CA CYS A 136 -8.38 -5.69 -13.43
C CYS A 136 -8.54 -7.13 -12.92
N GLY A 137 -9.76 -7.68 -12.91
CA GLY A 137 -10.08 -9.00 -12.37
C GLY A 137 -10.77 -8.97 -11.00
N GLY A 138 -11.24 -7.81 -10.53
CA GLY A 138 -11.87 -7.62 -9.22
C GLY A 138 -10.86 -7.50 -8.08
N GLY A 139 -11.36 -7.67 -6.83
CA GLY A 139 -10.56 -7.65 -5.62
C GLY A 139 -10.13 -6.25 -5.15
N PRO A 140 -9.31 -6.18 -4.09
CA PRO A 140 -9.05 -4.95 -3.33
C PRO A 140 -8.02 -4.01 -3.96
N SER A 141 -7.61 -4.20 -5.23
CA SER A 141 -6.51 -3.43 -5.83
C SER A 141 -6.78 -1.92 -5.82
N ALA A 142 -8.02 -1.50 -6.10
CA ALA A 142 -8.39 -0.08 -6.10
C ALA A 142 -8.31 0.52 -4.68
N SER A 143 -8.93 -0.15 -3.70
CA SER A 143 -8.92 0.30 -2.30
C SER A 143 -7.53 0.24 -1.68
N ALA A 144 -6.75 -0.81 -1.94
CA ALA A 144 -5.36 -0.93 -1.46
C ALA A 144 -4.46 0.19 -2.03
N TYR A 145 -4.63 0.52 -3.32
CA TYR A 145 -3.85 1.57 -3.95
C TYR A 145 -4.20 2.97 -3.42
N VAL A 146 -5.49 3.26 -3.26
CA VAL A 146 -5.92 4.54 -2.67
C VAL A 146 -5.57 4.62 -1.18
N TYR A 147 -5.62 3.51 -0.44
CA TYR A 147 -5.12 3.45 0.94
C TYR A 147 -3.63 3.82 1.01
N TRP A 148 -2.79 3.19 0.17
CA TRP A 148 -1.37 3.51 0.09
C TRP A 148 -1.12 4.98 -0.28
N MET A 149 -1.87 5.54 -1.23
CA MET A 149 -1.82 6.95 -1.61
C MET A 149 -2.16 7.85 -0.42
N LEU A 150 -3.26 7.59 0.29
CA LEU A 150 -3.69 8.39 1.45
C LEU A 150 -2.68 8.31 2.60
N LYS A 151 -2.13 7.12 2.87
CA LYS A 151 -1.02 6.99 3.85
C LYS A 151 0.20 7.79 3.42
N SER A 152 0.53 7.84 2.13
CA SER A 152 1.61 8.69 1.60
C SER A 152 1.30 10.19 1.71
N LEU A 153 0.02 10.59 1.66
CA LEU A 153 -0.43 11.96 1.92
C LEU A 153 -0.47 12.32 3.42
N GLY A 154 -0.16 11.37 4.31
CA GLY A 154 -0.19 11.57 5.76
C GLY A 154 -1.59 11.47 6.38
N HIS A 155 -2.57 10.90 5.68
CA HIS A 155 -3.89 10.65 6.25
C HIS A 155 -3.80 9.54 7.30
N GLU A 156 -4.04 9.87 8.57
CA GLU A 156 -3.81 8.95 9.68
C GLU A 156 -4.98 7.98 9.87
N ASP A 157 -6.21 8.49 9.99
CA ASP A 157 -7.41 7.70 10.25
C ASP A 157 -8.07 7.21 8.96
N VAL A 158 -7.46 6.18 8.35
CA VAL A 158 -7.96 5.56 7.14
C VAL A 158 -7.90 4.04 7.26
N ARG A 159 -8.98 3.36 6.88
CA ARG A 159 -9.08 1.89 6.86
C ARG A 159 -9.69 1.39 5.56
N VAL A 160 -9.43 0.14 5.24
CA VAL A 160 -10.00 -0.56 4.08
C VAL A 160 -11.13 -1.47 4.56
N LEU A 161 -12.29 -1.37 3.91
CA LEU A 161 -13.42 -2.24 4.20
C LEU A 161 -13.11 -3.69 3.77
N ASN A 162 -13.31 -4.63 4.67
CA ASN A 162 -13.26 -6.07 4.34
C ASN A 162 -14.55 -6.50 3.63
N GLY A 163 -14.75 -6.01 2.42
CA GLY A 163 -15.92 -6.30 1.60
C GLY A 163 -16.22 -5.24 0.57
N TYR A 164 -17.29 -5.46 -0.16
CA TYR A 164 -17.74 -4.64 -1.28
C TYR A 164 -19.24 -4.34 -1.18
N VAL A 165 -19.77 -3.64 -2.16
CA VAL A 165 -21.20 -3.31 -2.24
C VAL A 165 -22.07 -4.57 -2.18
N GLN A 166 -21.62 -5.69 -2.77
CA GLN A 166 -22.38 -6.95 -2.74
C GLN A 166 -22.43 -7.53 -1.33
N ASP A 167 -21.31 -7.59 -0.60
CA ASP A 167 -21.31 -8.07 0.80
C ASP A 167 -22.22 -7.22 1.69
N TRP A 168 -22.25 -5.91 1.45
CA TRP A 168 -23.14 -4.97 2.15
C TRP A 168 -24.61 -5.28 1.87
N LYS A 169 -24.97 -5.55 0.61
CA LYS A 169 -26.34 -5.94 0.21
C LYS A 169 -26.75 -7.29 0.80
N ASP A 170 -25.84 -8.25 0.84
CA ASP A 170 -26.09 -9.58 1.38
C ASP A 170 -26.39 -9.55 2.88
N LYS A 171 -25.90 -8.53 3.59
CA LYS A 171 -26.28 -8.22 4.98
C LYS A 171 -27.61 -7.44 5.09
N GLY A 172 -28.28 -7.14 3.97
CA GLY A 172 -29.53 -6.38 3.94
C GLY A 172 -29.37 -4.89 4.23
N LEU A 173 -28.15 -4.35 4.10
CA LEU A 173 -27.87 -2.96 4.37
C LEU A 173 -28.16 -2.08 3.12
N PRO A 174 -28.46 -0.78 3.30
CA PRO A 174 -28.94 0.07 2.21
C PRO A 174 -27.85 0.44 1.23
N VAL A 175 -28.16 0.40 -0.06
CA VAL A 175 -27.32 0.90 -1.17
C VAL A 175 -28.06 1.99 -1.93
N SER A 176 -27.35 2.78 -2.71
CA SER A 176 -27.86 3.89 -3.52
C SER A 176 -27.26 3.86 -4.92
N SER A 177 -28.04 4.23 -5.94
CA SER A 177 -27.52 4.47 -7.29
C SER A 177 -26.78 5.80 -7.43
N ASN A 178 -26.86 6.67 -6.43
CA ASN A 178 -26.19 7.96 -6.43
C ASN A 178 -25.25 8.03 -5.21
N ALA A 179 -24.02 8.45 -5.45
CA ALA A 179 -23.08 8.78 -4.40
C ALA A 179 -23.53 10.04 -3.64
N THR A 180 -23.08 10.17 -2.41
CA THR A 180 -23.34 11.33 -1.56
C THR A 180 -22.36 12.45 -1.92
N THR A 181 -22.83 13.70 -1.85
CA THR A 181 -21.99 14.90 -1.97
C THR A 181 -21.85 15.56 -0.61
N ARG A 182 -20.64 16.02 -0.29
CA ARG A 182 -20.35 16.82 0.90
C ARG A 182 -19.95 18.25 0.50
N PRO A 183 -20.13 19.24 1.36
CA PRO A 183 -19.55 20.57 1.13
C PRO A 183 -18.03 20.45 0.95
N VAL A 184 -17.48 21.28 0.04
CA VAL A 184 -16.03 21.38 -0.17
C VAL A 184 -15.31 21.61 1.18
N ALA A 185 -14.25 20.86 1.40
CA ALA A 185 -13.39 20.94 2.58
C ALA A 185 -11.95 21.29 2.17
N GLU A 186 -11.15 21.71 3.12
CA GLU A 186 -9.69 21.82 2.92
C GLU A 186 -9.04 20.49 3.27
N TYR A 187 -8.29 19.91 2.32
CA TYR A 187 -7.44 18.75 2.57
C TYR A 187 -5.99 19.20 2.68
N VAL A 188 -5.39 19.05 3.85
CA VAL A 188 -4.01 19.48 4.14
C VAL A 188 -3.07 18.27 4.15
N PRO A 189 -2.38 17.95 3.03
CA PRO A 189 -1.51 16.79 2.97
C PRO A 189 -0.25 16.97 3.80
N GLN A 190 0.18 15.91 4.48
CA GLN A 190 1.49 15.79 5.14
C GLN A 190 2.30 14.69 4.45
N PHE A 191 2.73 14.97 3.22
CA PHE A 191 3.35 13.99 2.36
C PHE A 191 4.58 13.33 3.00
N THR A 192 4.68 12.01 2.87
CA THR A 192 5.82 11.19 3.27
C THR A 192 6.19 10.22 2.14
N ASP A 193 7.48 10.01 1.93
CA ASP A 193 8.04 9.03 0.97
C ASP A 193 8.36 7.67 1.61
N GLN A 194 8.00 7.49 2.88
CA GLN A 194 8.32 6.26 3.62
C GLN A 194 7.74 4.98 3.00
N PHE A 195 6.63 5.10 2.25
CA PHE A 195 5.97 3.97 1.59
C PHE A 195 6.35 3.83 0.11
N ILE A 196 7.31 4.63 -0.37
CA ILE A 196 7.72 4.70 -1.78
C ILE A 196 9.20 4.33 -1.87
N ALA A 197 9.53 3.36 -2.74
CA ALA A 197 10.93 3.06 -3.03
C ALA A 197 11.43 3.89 -4.23
N SER A 198 12.64 4.42 -4.14
CA SER A 198 13.33 5.03 -5.28
C SER A 198 14.11 3.99 -6.07
N TYR A 199 14.43 4.32 -7.34
CA TYR A 199 15.28 3.48 -8.18
C TYR A 199 16.63 3.18 -7.54
N ASP A 200 17.31 4.21 -7.02
CA ASP A 200 18.62 4.05 -6.38
C ASP A 200 18.56 3.15 -5.15
N TYR A 201 17.48 3.25 -4.36
CA TYR A 201 17.28 2.40 -3.21
C TYR A 201 17.08 0.92 -3.61
N VAL A 202 16.24 0.65 -4.60
CA VAL A 202 16.05 -0.72 -5.13
C VAL A 202 17.35 -1.27 -5.71
N LYS A 203 18.08 -0.47 -6.48
CA LYS A 203 19.36 -0.85 -7.09
C LYS A 203 20.46 -1.10 -6.05
N SER A 204 20.40 -0.46 -4.88
CA SER A 204 21.40 -0.63 -3.82
C SER A 204 21.45 -2.04 -3.24
N GLY A 205 20.38 -2.84 -3.37
CA GLY A 205 20.26 -4.17 -2.80
C GLY A 205 20.12 -4.19 -1.28
N GLN A 206 19.77 -3.06 -0.64
CA GLN A 206 19.60 -2.96 0.81
C GLN A 206 18.27 -3.54 1.30
N ALA A 207 17.27 -3.65 0.42
CA ALA A 207 15.97 -4.21 0.73
C ALA A 207 15.78 -5.61 0.14
N GLN A 208 14.88 -6.38 0.72
CA GLN A 208 14.30 -7.56 0.09
C GLN A 208 13.34 -7.09 -1.01
N VAL A 209 13.65 -7.34 -2.26
CA VAL A 209 12.81 -6.94 -3.39
C VAL A 209 11.85 -8.08 -3.72
N VAL A 210 10.55 -7.80 -3.77
CA VAL A 210 9.50 -8.79 -4.02
C VAL A 210 8.76 -8.45 -5.32
N ASP A 211 8.83 -9.35 -6.28
CA ASP A 211 8.05 -9.29 -7.52
C ASP A 211 6.65 -9.85 -7.26
N ALA A 212 5.68 -8.96 -7.23
CA ALA A 212 4.27 -9.30 -7.00
C ALA A 212 3.50 -9.57 -8.30
N ARG A 213 4.16 -9.61 -9.45
CA ARG A 213 3.56 -9.97 -10.72
C ARG A 213 3.29 -11.47 -10.80
N THR A 214 2.65 -11.90 -11.86
CA THR A 214 2.46 -13.32 -12.13
C THR A 214 3.80 -14.06 -12.30
N VAL A 215 3.81 -15.37 -12.03
CA VAL A 215 5.00 -16.21 -12.21
C VAL A 215 5.55 -16.11 -13.63
N LEU A 216 4.66 -16.06 -14.65
CA LEU A 216 5.07 -15.93 -16.04
C LEU A 216 5.79 -14.59 -16.33
N GLU A 217 5.33 -13.49 -15.74
CA GLU A 217 5.99 -12.19 -15.88
C GLU A 217 7.35 -12.18 -15.17
N TYR A 218 7.42 -12.79 -13.98
CA TYR A 218 8.67 -12.98 -13.25
C TYR A 218 9.71 -13.76 -14.06
N GLU A 219 9.31 -14.89 -14.64
CA GLU A 219 10.18 -15.75 -15.49
C GLU A 219 10.61 -15.04 -16.78
N SER A 220 9.80 -14.12 -17.30
CA SER A 220 10.11 -13.32 -18.49
C SER A 220 11.13 -12.22 -18.24
N GLY A 221 11.43 -11.91 -16.98
CA GLY A 221 12.40 -10.92 -16.51
C GLY A 221 11.93 -10.18 -15.30
N THR A 222 12.83 -9.96 -14.35
CA THR A 222 12.54 -9.32 -13.06
C THR A 222 13.69 -8.42 -12.62
N ILE A 223 13.53 -7.71 -11.53
CA ILE A 223 14.62 -6.97 -10.86
C ILE A 223 15.61 -7.99 -10.28
N PRO A 224 16.93 -7.82 -10.46
CA PRO A 224 17.91 -8.76 -9.93
C PRO A 224 17.70 -9.05 -8.44
N SER A 225 17.79 -10.33 -8.06
CA SER A 225 17.59 -10.84 -6.69
C SER A 225 16.16 -10.71 -6.14
N ALA A 226 15.18 -10.35 -6.97
CA ALA A 226 13.78 -10.31 -6.53
C ALA A 226 13.25 -11.71 -6.19
N ILE A 227 12.44 -11.77 -5.14
CA ILE A 227 11.71 -12.96 -4.70
C ILE A 227 10.32 -12.92 -5.34
N SER A 228 9.85 -14.02 -5.93
CA SER A 228 8.51 -14.08 -6.52
C SER A 228 7.47 -14.41 -5.46
N ILE A 229 6.59 -13.44 -5.18
CA ILE A 229 5.38 -13.62 -4.35
C ILE A 229 4.23 -12.93 -5.11
N PRO A 230 3.53 -13.62 -6.00
CA PRO A 230 2.41 -13.04 -6.75
C PRO A 230 1.35 -12.43 -5.84
N TYR A 231 0.83 -11.25 -6.20
CA TYR A 231 -0.16 -10.54 -5.37
C TYR A 231 -1.42 -11.37 -5.13
N GLU A 232 -1.80 -12.24 -6.08
CA GLU A 232 -2.94 -13.15 -5.89
C GLU A 232 -2.72 -14.15 -4.74
N SER A 233 -1.48 -14.43 -4.35
CA SER A 233 -1.18 -15.38 -3.28
C SER A 233 -1.64 -14.91 -1.90
N VAL A 234 -1.82 -13.60 -1.71
CA VAL A 234 -2.33 -13.01 -0.47
C VAL A 234 -3.86 -12.87 -0.46
N LEU A 235 -4.53 -13.33 -1.52
CA LEU A 235 -5.99 -13.29 -1.65
C LEU A 235 -6.61 -14.68 -1.46
N ASP A 236 -7.81 -14.70 -0.88
CA ASP A 236 -8.76 -15.81 -0.91
C ASP A 236 -10.02 -15.32 -1.64
N GLY A 237 -10.16 -15.73 -2.91
CA GLY A 237 -11.14 -15.12 -3.80
C GLY A 237 -10.82 -13.66 -4.09
N ASP A 238 -11.71 -12.77 -3.71
CA ASP A 238 -11.60 -11.32 -3.89
C ASP A 238 -11.19 -10.55 -2.62
N LYS A 239 -10.92 -11.26 -1.51
CA LYS A 239 -10.57 -10.68 -0.20
C LYS A 239 -9.16 -11.04 0.23
N LEU A 240 -8.59 -10.26 1.13
CA LEU A 240 -7.32 -10.61 1.77
C LEU A 240 -7.48 -11.88 2.62
N ARG A 241 -6.46 -12.73 2.58
CA ARG A 241 -6.33 -13.85 3.51
C ARG A 241 -6.23 -13.38 4.94
N ASN A 242 -6.60 -14.24 5.88
CA ASN A 242 -6.41 -13.97 7.30
C ASN A 242 -4.92 -13.93 7.69
N VAL A 243 -4.63 -13.39 8.87
CA VAL A 243 -3.26 -13.16 9.38
C VAL A 243 -2.40 -14.45 9.38
N ASN A 244 -2.98 -15.61 9.75
CA ASN A 244 -2.23 -16.86 9.80
C ASN A 244 -1.83 -17.34 8.40
N GLU A 245 -2.75 -17.23 7.44
CA GLU A 245 -2.45 -17.58 6.05
C GLU A 245 -1.46 -16.60 5.40
N LEU A 246 -1.48 -15.30 5.77
CA LEU A 246 -0.50 -14.32 5.32
C LEU A 246 0.88 -14.62 5.90
N ASP A 247 0.99 -15.04 7.15
CA ASP A 247 2.27 -15.43 7.76
C ASP A 247 2.93 -16.59 6.99
N GLU A 248 2.12 -17.59 6.58
CA GLU A 248 2.59 -18.70 5.72
C GLU A 248 3.10 -18.21 4.34
N ARG A 249 2.57 -17.10 3.79
CA ARG A 249 3.02 -16.56 2.49
C ARG A 249 4.34 -15.82 2.61
N PHE A 250 4.58 -15.20 3.76
CA PHE A 250 5.74 -14.34 3.99
C PHE A 250 6.87 -15.01 4.77
N PHE A 251 6.77 -16.31 5.08
CA PHE A 251 7.76 -17.03 5.90
C PHE A 251 9.21 -16.96 5.37
N ILE A 252 9.36 -16.67 4.06
CA ILE A 252 10.69 -16.55 3.42
C ILE A 252 11.29 -15.14 3.56
N LEU A 253 10.51 -14.17 4.05
CA LEU A 253 10.94 -12.79 4.23
C LEU A 253 11.43 -12.56 5.66
N ASP A 254 12.49 -11.78 5.79
CA ASP A 254 13.04 -11.34 7.07
C ASP A 254 12.31 -10.06 7.52
N LYS A 255 11.66 -10.08 8.68
CA LYS A 255 10.94 -8.92 9.25
C LYS A 255 11.86 -7.77 9.70
N GLU A 256 13.13 -8.05 9.94
CA GLU A 256 14.11 -7.04 10.32
C GLU A 256 14.67 -6.26 9.11
N GLN A 257 14.36 -6.72 7.89
CA GLN A 257 14.77 -6.06 6.66
C GLN A 257 13.59 -5.41 5.97
N GLN A 258 13.83 -4.23 5.42
CA GLN A 258 12.84 -3.53 4.61
C GLN A 258 12.46 -4.32 3.36
N VAL A 259 11.18 -4.32 3.00
CA VAL A 259 10.65 -5.00 1.82
C VAL A 259 10.22 -3.98 0.76
N VAL A 260 10.60 -4.21 -0.49
CA VAL A 260 10.10 -3.43 -1.63
C VAL A 260 9.24 -4.33 -2.50
N ALA A 261 7.92 -4.13 -2.49
CA ALA A 261 6.98 -4.84 -3.35
C ALA A 261 6.78 -4.09 -4.66
N PHE A 262 6.76 -4.80 -5.79
CA PHE A 262 6.50 -4.16 -7.07
C PHE A 262 5.62 -5.00 -8.01
N THR A 263 4.90 -4.31 -8.90
CA THR A 263 4.28 -4.84 -10.13
C THR A 263 4.62 -3.89 -11.29
N ASN A 264 4.03 -4.09 -12.46
CA ASN A 264 4.34 -3.25 -13.63
C ASN A 264 4.18 -1.76 -13.34
N THR A 265 3.03 -1.34 -12.76
CA THR A 265 2.73 0.06 -12.40
C THR A 265 2.72 0.32 -10.89
N GLY A 266 2.81 -0.72 -10.05
CA GLY A 266 2.57 -0.65 -8.61
C GLY A 266 1.11 -0.85 -8.19
N PHE A 267 0.13 -0.69 -9.10
CA PHE A 267 -1.29 -0.74 -8.77
C PHE A 267 -1.69 -2.06 -8.06
N LYS A 268 -1.45 -3.21 -8.69
CA LYS A 268 -1.70 -4.53 -8.05
C LYS A 268 -0.68 -4.83 -6.94
N GLY A 269 0.52 -4.27 -7.02
CA GLY A 269 1.54 -4.37 -5.99
C GLY A 269 1.10 -3.80 -4.64
N SER A 270 0.16 -2.83 -4.66
CA SER A 270 -0.40 -2.27 -3.43
C SER A 270 -1.17 -3.29 -2.59
N VAL A 271 -1.73 -4.34 -3.19
CA VAL A 271 -2.39 -5.43 -2.47
C VAL A 271 -1.38 -6.23 -1.64
N LEU A 272 -0.24 -6.57 -2.25
CA LEU A 272 0.85 -7.24 -1.52
C LEU A 272 1.44 -6.30 -0.45
N TRP A 273 1.64 -5.03 -0.79
CA TRP A 273 2.12 -4.02 0.15
C TRP A 273 1.18 -3.88 1.37
N LEU A 274 -0.15 -3.84 1.14
CA LEU A 274 -1.15 -3.79 2.21
C LEU A 274 -1.06 -5.01 3.13
N ALA A 275 -0.91 -6.21 2.56
CA ALA A 275 -0.73 -7.44 3.31
C ALA A 275 0.58 -7.43 4.14
N LEU A 276 1.68 -6.92 3.57
CA LEU A 276 2.95 -6.74 4.29
C LEU A 276 2.81 -5.74 5.46
N GLU A 277 2.11 -4.61 5.25
CA GLU A 277 1.82 -3.65 6.32
C GLU A 277 1.03 -4.27 7.46
N ILE A 278 -0.02 -5.05 7.15
CA ILE A 278 -0.81 -5.80 8.15
C ILE A 278 0.10 -6.74 8.95
N MET A 279 1.01 -7.42 8.29
CA MET A 279 1.94 -8.36 8.91
C MET A 279 3.12 -7.70 9.63
N GLY A 280 3.19 -6.36 9.62
CA GLY A 280 4.18 -5.57 10.36
C GLY A 280 5.54 -5.47 9.70
N TYR A 281 5.64 -5.70 8.39
CA TYR A 281 6.86 -5.42 7.64
C TYR A 281 7.00 -3.90 7.39
N ASP A 282 8.24 -3.40 7.38
CA ASP A 282 8.56 -2.08 6.84
C ASP A 282 8.59 -2.19 5.31
N ALA A 283 7.45 -1.90 4.67
CA ALA A 283 7.22 -2.16 3.26
C ALA A 283 7.13 -0.87 2.44
N ARG A 284 7.70 -0.90 1.23
CA ARG A 284 7.59 0.16 0.23
C ARG A 284 7.05 -0.38 -1.07
N LEU A 285 6.32 0.47 -1.79
CA LEU A 285 5.81 0.14 -3.12
C LEU A 285 6.75 0.68 -4.21
N TYR A 286 6.89 -0.09 -5.29
CA TYR A 286 7.70 0.25 -6.45
C TYR A 286 7.03 -0.16 -7.77
N SER A 287 7.58 0.27 -8.91
CA SER A 287 7.08 -0.06 -10.25
C SER A 287 8.19 -0.60 -11.15
N TYR A 288 7.89 -1.70 -11.84
CA TYR A 288 8.81 -2.28 -12.82
C TYR A 288 9.04 -1.37 -14.02
N GLN A 289 8.02 -0.60 -14.41
CA GLN A 289 8.17 0.41 -15.48
C GLN A 289 9.23 1.46 -15.11
N ASN A 290 9.24 1.93 -13.85
CA ASN A 290 10.27 2.85 -13.37
C ASN A 290 11.66 2.21 -13.40
N TRP A 291 11.78 0.94 -12.96
CA TRP A 291 13.02 0.18 -13.07
C TRP A 291 13.55 0.15 -14.51
N MET A 292 12.72 -0.29 -15.46
CA MET A 292 13.09 -0.41 -16.87
C MET A 292 13.45 0.94 -17.51
N ALA A 293 12.72 2.00 -17.18
CA ALA A 293 13.01 3.35 -17.69
C ALA A 293 14.39 3.84 -17.24
N ASN A 294 14.72 3.68 -15.95
CA ASN A 294 16.02 4.08 -15.41
C ASN A 294 17.17 3.23 -15.95
N GLN A 295 16.97 1.91 -16.15
CA GLN A 295 17.96 1.05 -16.81
C GLN A 295 18.30 1.54 -18.24
N LEU A 296 17.30 1.96 -19.02
CA LEU A 296 17.49 2.52 -20.36
C LEU A 296 18.24 3.85 -20.33
N ILE A 297 17.99 4.71 -19.35
CA ILE A 297 18.70 5.98 -19.17
C ILE A 297 20.19 5.73 -18.87
N GLU A 298 20.50 4.79 -17.99
CA GLU A 298 21.87 4.43 -17.64
C GLU A 298 22.63 3.85 -18.84
N GLN A 299 22.01 2.95 -19.60
CA GLN A 299 22.62 2.37 -20.81
C GLN A 299 22.98 3.46 -21.84
N ARG A 300 22.05 4.38 -22.13
CA ARG A 300 22.28 5.49 -23.06
C ARG A 300 23.40 6.42 -22.57
N SER A 301 23.51 6.61 -21.27
CA SER A 301 24.55 7.46 -20.68
C SER A 301 25.94 6.82 -20.79
N SER A 302 26.02 5.50 -20.69
CA SER A 302 27.26 4.72 -20.87
C SER A 302 27.71 4.73 -22.34
N ASP A 303 26.79 4.50 -23.28
CA ASP A 303 27.06 4.48 -24.71
C ASP A 303 27.51 5.87 -25.23
N ALA A 304 27.10 6.96 -24.59
CA ALA A 304 27.48 8.32 -24.96
C ALA A 304 28.91 8.73 -24.45
N GLN A 305 29.51 7.92 -23.57
CA GLN A 305 30.86 8.17 -23.01
C GLN A 305 31.94 7.33 -23.68
N GLU A 306 31.56 6.34 -24.50
CA GLU A 306 32.47 5.60 -25.40
C GLU A 306 32.56 6.24 -26.78
#